data_c380869485cef856a1631a99a2a0161a
#
_entry.id   c380869485cef856a1631a99a2a0161a
#
_cell.length_a   1.000
_cell.length_b   1.000
_cell.length_c   1.000
_cell.angle_alpha   90.00
_cell.angle_beta   90.00
_cell.angle_gamma   90.00
#
_symmetry.space_group_name_H-M   'P 1'
#
loop_
_entity.id
_entity.type
_entity.pdbx_description
1 polymer ?
#
loop_
_entity_poly.entity_id
_entity_poly.type
_entity_poly.pdbx_seq_one_letter_code
_entity_poly.pdbx_strand_id
1 'polypeptide(L)'
;YAPGNMVLAAAGNTTMEHLMMGINADPLRMEPYIPAFFKTNSLFASDVNLAIHPDAHIILAPNIGSYVGGDITAGALVSMIWNRPEMSLFIDLGTNGELAFGNSDFMVSCACSAGPAFEGGDISCGMRATDGAIEKCTIDPETMEPSYHVIGDEGTKPIGLCGSGIIDVIAALFRAKMVNPKGKFIREGKRIRHDKYGMGSYVIAFEEEAGSVRDVEITEVDIDNFIRAKGAIFSAIRTMLNYLDMDVSMIEEVYVAGGIGSGINMKNAVTIGMFPDIPLEKFHYIGNSSLTGAYSMLLSTAAEKKTYEVARNMTYLELSTVPTYMDEFVAACFLPHTDTAMFPSVEV
;
A
#
# COMPACT_ATOMS: atom_id res chain seq x y z
N TYR A 1 11.81 -25.78 24.63
CA TYR A 1 10.93 -24.61 24.85
C TYR A 1 11.73 -23.51 25.54
N ALA A 2 11.61 -22.26 25.11
CA ALA A 2 12.19 -21.13 25.85
C ALA A 2 11.35 -20.91 27.12
N PRO A 3 11.96 -21.08 28.32
CA PRO A 3 11.23 -20.87 29.54
C PRO A 3 10.82 -19.39 29.65
N GLY A 4 9.54 -19.11 29.73
CA GLY A 4 9.00 -17.77 29.98
C GLY A 4 8.09 -17.19 28.88
N ASN A 5 7.95 -17.80 27.72
CA ASN A 5 7.00 -17.32 26.69
C ASN A 5 5.58 -17.81 27.06
N MET A 6 4.88 -17.04 27.87
CA MET A 6 3.52 -17.35 28.33
C MET A 6 2.44 -16.66 27.52
N VAL A 7 2.79 -15.66 26.68
CA VAL A 7 1.87 -14.92 25.82
C VAL A 7 2.55 -14.61 24.50
N LEU A 8 1.81 -14.74 23.40
CA LEU A 8 2.19 -14.30 22.05
C LEU A 8 1.04 -13.45 21.51
N ALA A 9 1.35 -12.30 20.90
CA ALA A 9 0.38 -11.52 20.16
C ALA A 9 0.73 -11.54 18.67
N ALA A 10 -0.27 -11.67 17.81
CA ALA A 10 -0.12 -11.66 16.37
C ALA A 10 -1.22 -10.83 15.71
N ALA A 11 -0.86 -10.19 14.61
CA ALA A 11 -1.77 -9.48 13.72
C ALA A 11 -1.38 -9.79 12.27
N GLY A 12 -2.34 -10.09 11.46
CA GLY A 12 -2.15 -10.42 10.06
C GLY A 12 -3.48 -10.38 9.32
N ASN A 13 -3.46 -10.54 8.00
CA ASN A 13 -4.69 -10.58 7.23
C ASN A 13 -5.49 -11.86 7.54
N THR A 14 -6.78 -11.85 7.19
CA THR A 14 -7.71 -12.95 7.51
C THR A 14 -7.22 -14.31 6.99
N THR A 15 -6.60 -14.34 5.81
CA THR A 15 -6.04 -15.59 5.25
C THR A 15 -4.89 -16.13 6.10
N MET A 16 -3.96 -15.26 6.54
CA MET A 16 -2.85 -15.66 7.42
C MET A 16 -3.36 -16.23 8.74
N GLU A 17 -4.38 -15.62 9.32
CA GLU A 17 -4.99 -16.11 10.57
C GLU A 17 -5.64 -17.48 10.39
N HIS A 18 -6.38 -17.71 9.28
CA HIS A 18 -6.95 -19.01 8.96
C HIS A 18 -5.87 -20.09 8.80
N LEU A 19 -4.80 -19.79 8.07
CA LEU A 19 -3.69 -20.72 7.88
C LEU A 19 -2.97 -21.01 9.19
N MET A 20 -2.76 -20.02 10.05
CA MET A 20 -2.18 -20.22 11.40
C MET A 20 -3.04 -21.13 12.25
N MET A 21 -4.36 -21.02 12.15
CA MET A 21 -5.33 -21.85 12.86
C MET A 21 -5.52 -23.23 12.23
N GLY A 22 -4.89 -23.53 11.07
CA GLY A 22 -5.12 -24.76 10.31
C GLY A 22 -6.53 -24.86 9.70
N ILE A 23 -7.22 -23.75 9.52
CA ILE A 23 -8.57 -23.66 8.95
C ILE A 23 -8.47 -23.43 7.45
N ASN A 24 -9.33 -24.12 6.69
CA ASN A 24 -9.41 -23.92 5.23
C ASN A 24 -9.79 -22.49 4.89
N ALA A 25 -8.94 -21.82 4.10
CA ALA A 25 -9.11 -20.44 3.67
C ALA A 25 -9.91 -20.30 2.35
N ASP A 26 -10.30 -21.39 1.67
CA ASP A 26 -11.06 -21.31 0.41
C ASP A 26 -12.34 -20.48 0.49
N PRO A 27 -13.14 -20.55 1.59
CA PRO A 27 -14.34 -19.72 1.70
C PRO A 27 -14.09 -18.22 1.66
N LEU A 28 -12.88 -17.77 1.98
CA LEU A 28 -12.54 -16.33 1.96
C LEU A 28 -12.56 -15.75 0.54
N ARG A 29 -12.29 -16.56 -0.48
CA ARG A 29 -12.25 -16.14 -1.90
C ARG A 29 -13.48 -16.53 -2.70
N MET A 30 -14.43 -17.22 -2.07
CA MET A 30 -15.68 -17.68 -2.71
C MET A 30 -16.87 -16.92 -2.12
N GLU A 31 -17.76 -16.45 -2.99
CA GLU A 31 -19.01 -15.84 -2.54
C GLU A 31 -19.80 -16.80 -1.61
N PRO A 32 -20.26 -16.38 -0.44
CA PRO A 32 -20.44 -14.99 0.04
C PRO A 32 -19.26 -14.35 0.81
N TYR A 33 -18.01 -14.85 0.64
CA TYR A 33 -16.81 -14.28 1.26
C TYR A 33 -16.88 -14.17 2.80
N ILE A 34 -17.23 -15.27 3.47
CA ILE A 34 -17.43 -15.27 4.93
C ILE A 34 -16.26 -15.98 5.62
N PRO A 35 -15.53 -15.31 6.53
CA PRO A 35 -14.52 -15.93 7.38
C PRO A 35 -15.13 -16.99 8.31
N ALA A 36 -14.37 -18.02 8.64
CA ALA A 36 -14.80 -19.03 9.63
C ALA A 36 -14.89 -18.46 11.04
N PHE A 37 -14.16 -17.40 11.33
CA PHE A 37 -14.19 -16.68 12.60
C PHE A 37 -13.82 -15.20 12.39
N PHE A 38 -14.24 -14.34 13.31
CA PHE A 38 -13.85 -12.92 13.37
C PHE A 38 -12.95 -12.62 14.55
N LYS A 39 -12.97 -13.46 15.57
CA LYS A 39 -12.14 -13.38 16.77
C LYS A 39 -11.93 -14.76 17.34
N THR A 40 -10.85 -14.95 18.09
CA THR A 40 -10.58 -16.15 18.86
C THR A 40 -10.90 -15.91 20.34
N ASN A 41 -11.35 -16.97 21.03
CA ASN A 41 -11.49 -16.99 22.48
C ASN A 41 -10.50 -18.03 23.01
N SER A 42 -9.67 -17.66 23.99
CA SER A 42 -8.78 -18.59 24.71
C SER A 42 -7.99 -19.54 23.80
N LEU A 43 -7.13 -19.00 22.96
CA LEU A 43 -6.28 -19.75 22.04
C LEU A 43 -4.91 -20.00 22.70
N PHE A 44 -4.40 -21.23 22.62
CA PHE A 44 -3.11 -21.64 23.15
C PHE A 44 -2.16 -22.10 22.04
N ALA A 45 -0.85 -22.08 22.32
CA ALA A 45 0.17 -22.50 21.37
C ALA A 45 0.01 -23.97 20.93
N SER A 46 -0.46 -24.83 21.83
CA SER A 46 -0.78 -26.24 21.54
C SER A 46 -1.89 -26.39 20.52
N ASP A 47 -2.85 -25.45 20.44
CA ASP A 47 -3.98 -25.52 19.52
C ASP A 47 -3.56 -25.28 18.07
N VAL A 48 -2.46 -24.56 17.85
CA VAL A 48 -1.93 -24.18 16.55
C VAL A 48 -0.53 -24.73 16.26
N ASN A 49 -0.08 -25.72 17.03
CA ASN A 49 1.21 -26.41 16.86
C ASN A 49 2.42 -25.46 16.82
N LEU A 50 2.40 -24.36 17.57
CA LEU A 50 3.55 -23.48 17.69
C LEU A 50 4.62 -24.08 18.60
N ALA A 51 5.88 -24.01 18.18
CA ALA A 51 7.04 -24.56 18.93
C ALA A 51 7.50 -23.64 20.09
N ILE A 52 6.56 -23.21 20.93
CA ILE A 52 6.77 -22.44 22.16
C ILE A 52 6.14 -23.20 23.34
N HIS A 53 6.06 -22.60 24.53
CA HIS A 53 5.40 -23.24 25.66
C HIS A 53 3.96 -23.64 25.29
N PRO A 54 3.53 -24.91 25.52
CA PRO A 54 2.21 -25.38 25.05
C PRO A 54 1.02 -24.57 25.55
N ASP A 55 1.12 -24.13 26.84
CA ASP A 55 0.08 -23.34 27.51
C ASP A 55 0.27 -21.82 27.31
N ALA A 56 1.15 -21.39 26.39
CA ALA A 56 1.28 -19.99 26.04
C ALA A 56 -0.02 -19.48 25.40
N HIS A 57 -0.58 -18.43 25.97
CA HIS A 57 -1.79 -17.81 25.44
C HIS A 57 -1.48 -17.03 24.14
N ILE A 58 -2.32 -17.18 23.13
CA ILE A 58 -2.19 -16.48 21.84
C ILE A 58 -3.29 -15.43 21.75
N ILE A 59 -2.89 -14.19 21.57
CA ILE A 59 -3.77 -13.06 21.26
C ILE A 59 -3.71 -12.81 19.75
N LEU A 60 -4.82 -13.03 19.05
CA LEU A 60 -4.95 -12.63 17.64
C LEU A 60 -5.74 -11.33 17.56
N ALA A 61 -5.26 -10.39 16.75
CA ALA A 61 -6.04 -9.21 16.40
C ALA A 61 -7.30 -9.65 15.64
N PRO A 62 -8.50 -9.13 15.96
CA PRO A 62 -9.73 -9.57 15.31
C PRO A 62 -9.80 -9.13 13.85
N ASN A 63 -10.29 -9.99 12.97
CA ASN A 63 -10.62 -9.60 11.59
C ASN A 63 -12.06 -9.05 11.50
N ILE A 64 -12.40 -8.42 10.37
CA ILE A 64 -13.70 -7.78 10.14
C ILE A 64 -14.38 -8.36 8.90
N GLY A 65 -13.60 -8.86 7.97
CA GLY A 65 -14.09 -9.45 6.73
C GLY A 65 -13.05 -10.36 6.09
N SER A 66 -13.36 -10.92 4.94
CA SER A 66 -12.44 -11.82 4.24
C SER A 66 -11.16 -11.15 3.80
N TYR A 67 -11.21 -9.87 3.45
CA TYR A 67 -10.08 -9.11 2.95
C TYR A 67 -9.62 -8.00 3.90
N VAL A 68 -10.24 -7.86 5.09
CA VAL A 68 -9.82 -6.91 6.13
C VAL A 68 -9.60 -7.69 7.42
N GLY A 69 -8.35 -7.89 7.75
CA GLY A 69 -7.90 -8.74 8.85
C GLY A 69 -7.46 -8.00 10.10
N GLY A 70 -6.79 -8.75 10.96
CA GLY A 70 -6.21 -8.26 12.20
C GLY A 70 -5.10 -7.22 12.01
N ASP A 71 -4.45 -7.19 10.85
CA ASP A 71 -3.50 -6.15 10.46
C ASP A 71 -4.16 -4.76 10.48
N ILE A 72 -5.37 -4.65 9.93
CA ILE A 72 -6.11 -3.38 9.86
C ILE A 72 -6.70 -2.98 11.20
N THR A 73 -7.22 -3.91 11.98
CA THR A 73 -7.70 -3.59 13.33
C THR A 73 -6.58 -3.19 14.26
N ALA A 74 -5.41 -3.83 14.15
CA ALA A 74 -4.18 -3.44 14.83
C ALA A 74 -3.69 -2.07 14.36
N GLY A 75 -3.73 -1.81 13.04
CA GLY A 75 -3.39 -0.52 12.45
C GLY A 75 -4.33 0.60 12.88
N ALA A 76 -5.63 0.36 12.90
CA ALA A 76 -6.61 1.30 13.40
C ALA A 76 -6.42 1.62 14.89
N LEU A 77 -6.02 0.62 15.71
CA LEU A 77 -5.62 0.86 17.10
C LEU A 77 -4.47 1.87 17.17
N VAL A 78 -3.41 1.67 16.39
CA VAL A 78 -2.16 2.46 16.43
C VAL A 78 -2.36 3.84 15.84
N SER A 79 -3.10 3.99 14.73
CA SER A 79 -3.40 5.27 14.11
C SER A 79 -4.29 6.15 14.97
N MET A 80 -4.94 5.57 15.98
CA MET A 80 -5.86 6.27 16.91
C MET A 80 -7.08 6.90 16.26
N ILE A 81 -7.46 6.53 15.03
CA ILE A 81 -8.62 7.08 14.33
C ILE A 81 -9.93 6.88 15.13
N TRP A 82 -10.01 5.80 15.90
CA TRP A 82 -11.15 5.48 16.78
C TRP A 82 -11.30 6.43 17.97
N ASN A 83 -10.31 7.28 18.26
CA ASN A 83 -10.27 8.16 19.43
C ASN A 83 -10.13 9.65 19.04
N ARG A 84 -10.39 9.99 17.79
CA ARG A 84 -10.23 11.35 17.26
C ARG A 84 -11.54 11.82 16.66
N PRO A 85 -11.91 13.11 16.77
CA PRO A 85 -13.06 13.67 16.08
C PRO A 85 -12.76 13.93 14.59
N GLU A 86 -11.48 14.10 14.21
CA GLU A 86 -11.05 14.40 12.86
C GLU A 86 -11.31 13.23 11.91
N MET A 87 -11.88 13.53 10.74
CA MET A 87 -12.09 12.54 9.68
C MET A 87 -10.77 12.07 9.13
N SER A 88 -10.42 10.84 9.44
CA SER A 88 -9.09 10.28 9.19
C SER A 88 -9.15 9.10 8.23
N LEU A 89 -8.20 9.06 7.29
CA LEU A 89 -7.98 7.93 6.39
C LEU A 89 -6.74 7.18 6.84
N PHE A 90 -6.87 5.89 7.13
CA PHE A 90 -5.78 4.98 7.37
C PHE A 90 -5.58 4.08 6.15
N ILE A 91 -4.35 3.94 5.69
CA ILE A 91 -3.96 3.13 4.53
C ILE A 91 -2.79 2.24 4.94
N ASP A 92 -2.95 0.92 4.83
CA ASP A 92 -1.83 -0.03 4.89
C ASP A 92 -1.46 -0.45 3.46
N LEU A 93 -0.20 -0.19 3.11
CA LEU A 93 0.36 -0.46 1.78
C LEU A 93 1.21 -1.73 1.83
N GLY A 94 0.65 -2.81 1.34
CA GLY A 94 1.31 -4.08 1.10
C GLY A 94 1.03 -4.58 -0.32
N THR A 95 1.04 -5.89 -0.51
CA THR A 95 0.59 -6.54 -1.75
C THR A 95 -0.89 -6.25 -2.04
N ASN A 96 -1.68 -6.09 -0.98
CA ASN A 96 -3.01 -5.46 -1.06
C ASN A 96 -2.93 -4.04 -0.52
N GLY A 97 -3.93 -3.22 -0.85
CA GLY A 97 -4.17 -1.95 -0.19
C GLY A 97 -5.38 -2.11 0.72
N GLU A 98 -5.17 -2.08 2.02
CA GLU A 98 -6.24 -2.09 2.99
C GLU A 98 -6.45 -0.69 3.56
N LEU A 99 -7.71 -0.28 3.68
CA LEU A 99 -8.08 1.07 4.06
C LEU A 99 -9.11 1.06 5.19
N ALA A 100 -9.01 2.07 6.07
CA ALA A 100 -10.07 2.41 7.00
C ALA A 100 -10.27 3.93 7.00
N PHE A 101 -11.52 4.38 7.02
CA PHE A 101 -11.88 5.78 7.04
C PHE A 101 -12.97 6.04 8.08
N GLY A 102 -12.85 7.15 8.79
CA GLY A 102 -13.82 7.57 9.81
C GLY A 102 -13.17 8.35 10.94
N ASN A 103 -13.79 8.28 12.09
CA ASN A 103 -13.37 8.96 13.32
C ASN A 103 -13.86 8.18 14.56
N SER A 104 -13.96 8.88 15.71
CA SER A 104 -14.47 8.27 16.96
C SER A 104 -15.93 7.81 16.87
N ASP A 105 -16.74 8.34 15.96
CA ASP A 105 -18.17 8.07 15.87
C ASP A 105 -18.49 6.88 14.97
N PHE A 106 -17.72 6.71 13.88
CA PHE A 106 -17.87 5.58 12.96
C PHE A 106 -16.58 5.27 12.24
N MET A 107 -16.44 4.05 11.74
CA MET A 107 -15.35 3.63 10.86
C MET A 107 -15.88 2.71 9.78
N VAL A 108 -15.39 2.90 8.56
CA VAL A 108 -15.63 2.00 7.41
C VAL A 108 -14.27 1.52 6.90
N SER A 109 -14.20 0.27 6.51
CA SER A 109 -12.97 -0.33 5.95
C SER A 109 -13.25 -1.08 4.68
N CYS A 110 -12.26 -1.13 3.80
CA CYS A 110 -12.28 -1.93 2.59
C CYS A 110 -10.86 -2.44 2.26
N ALA A 111 -10.77 -3.36 1.32
CA ALA A 111 -9.51 -3.80 0.74
C ALA A 111 -9.56 -3.73 -0.77
N CYS A 112 -8.44 -3.40 -1.40
CA CYS A 112 -8.27 -3.40 -2.85
C CYS A 112 -7.05 -4.24 -3.27
N SER A 113 -7.13 -4.85 -4.45
CA SER A 113 -6.02 -5.62 -5.01
C SER A 113 -5.06 -4.69 -5.76
N ALA A 114 -4.14 -4.08 -5.03
CA ALA A 114 -3.11 -3.23 -5.62
C ALA A 114 -2.04 -4.04 -6.38
N GLY A 115 -1.84 -5.30 -6.00
CA GLY A 115 -0.80 -6.15 -6.58
C GLY A 115 0.60 -5.82 -6.06
N PRO A 116 1.64 -6.57 -6.48
CA PRO A 116 2.97 -6.46 -5.92
C PRO A 116 3.81 -5.31 -6.49
N ALA A 117 3.25 -4.45 -7.36
CA ALA A 117 4.00 -3.39 -8.05
C ALA A 117 4.70 -2.42 -7.07
N PHE A 118 4.08 -2.12 -5.94
CA PHE A 118 4.69 -1.28 -4.91
C PHE A 118 5.86 -1.94 -4.19
N GLU A 119 5.96 -3.25 -4.22
CA GLU A 119 7.09 -4.03 -3.68
C GLU A 119 8.15 -4.34 -4.75
N GLY A 120 8.00 -3.78 -5.96
CA GLY A 120 8.83 -4.04 -7.13
C GLY A 120 8.46 -5.32 -7.88
N GLY A 121 7.39 -6.01 -7.50
CA GLY A 121 6.84 -7.13 -8.27
C GLY A 121 6.15 -6.64 -9.55
N ASP A 122 6.14 -7.47 -10.59
CA ASP A 122 5.57 -7.14 -11.92
C ASP A 122 6.19 -5.90 -12.61
N ILE A 123 7.38 -5.47 -12.14
CA ILE A 123 8.20 -4.39 -12.70
C ILE A 123 9.52 -4.99 -13.16
N SER A 124 9.93 -4.75 -14.40
CA SER A 124 11.07 -5.41 -15.05
C SER A 124 12.39 -5.27 -14.28
N CYS A 125 12.66 -4.09 -13.74
CA CYS A 125 13.81 -3.81 -12.88
C CYS A 125 13.40 -3.56 -11.42
N GLY A 126 12.20 -4.03 -11.02
CA GLY A 126 11.71 -3.87 -9.66
C GLY A 126 12.45 -4.77 -8.67
N MET A 127 12.68 -4.25 -7.47
CA MET A 127 13.29 -4.98 -6.36
C MET A 127 12.85 -4.43 -5.01
N ARG A 128 13.15 -5.16 -3.94
CA ARG A 128 12.94 -4.66 -2.58
C ARG A 128 13.90 -3.51 -2.27
N ALA A 129 13.57 -2.70 -1.26
CA ALA A 129 14.41 -1.61 -0.76
C ALA A 129 15.63 -2.18 0.00
N THR A 130 16.63 -2.65 -0.76
CA THR A 130 17.90 -3.21 -0.28
C THR A 130 19.04 -2.58 -1.06
N ASP A 131 20.29 -2.92 -0.72
CA ASP A 131 21.47 -2.40 -1.40
C ASP A 131 21.39 -2.54 -2.92
N GLY A 132 21.71 -1.47 -3.63
CA GLY A 132 21.59 -1.37 -5.08
C GLY A 132 20.23 -0.92 -5.61
N ALA A 133 19.20 -0.78 -4.76
CA ALA A 133 17.93 -0.25 -5.20
C ALA A 133 17.95 1.28 -5.33
N ILE A 134 17.45 1.80 -6.44
CA ILE A 134 17.15 3.23 -6.57
C ILE A 134 15.89 3.52 -5.77
N GLU A 135 15.99 4.40 -4.76
CA GLU A 135 14.87 4.79 -3.89
C GLU A 135 14.34 6.18 -4.16
N LYS A 136 15.14 7.07 -4.78
CA LYS A 136 14.74 8.42 -5.17
C LYS A 136 15.24 8.71 -6.58
N CYS A 137 14.41 9.43 -7.34
CA CYS A 137 14.77 9.84 -8.70
C CYS A 137 14.12 11.17 -9.07
N THR A 138 14.89 12.02 -9.73
CA THR A 138 14.41 13.21 -10.43
C THR A 138 14.91 13.16 -11.86
N ILE A 139 14.21 13.82 -12.78
CA ILE A 139 14.59 13.90 -14.20
C ILE A 139 14.55 15.37 -14.60
N ASP A 140 15.63 15.84 -15.18
CA ASP A 140 15.70 17.19 -15.75
C ASP A 140 14.79 17.23 -17.01
N PRO A 141 13.80 18.16 -17.08
CA PRO A 141 12.82 18.16 -18.18
C PRO A 141 13.40 18.59 -19.53
N GLU A 142 14.54 19.28 -19.56
CA GLU A 142 15.18 19.74 -20.81
C GLU A 142 16.17 18.72 -21.34
N THR A 143 17.08 18.25 -20.50
CA THR A 143 18.12 17.29 -20.90
C THR A 143 17.65 15.85 -20.86
N MET A 144 16.58 15.56 -20.14
CA MET A 144 16.05 14.21 -19.86
C MET A 144 17.06 13.31 -19.10
N GLU A 145 18.04 13.91 -18.42
CA GLU A 145 19.00 13.15 -17.60
C GLU A 145 18.46 12.93 -16.19
N PRO A 146 18.58 11.69 -15.66
CA PRO A 146 18.15 11.37 -14.31
C PRO A 146 19.20 11.74 -13.28
N SER A 147 18.73 12.12 -12.09
CA SER A 147 19.52 12.14 -10.87
C SER A 147 18.84 11.23 -9.87
N TYR A 148 19.55 10.25 -9.32
CA TYR A 148 18.97 9.23 -8.45
C TYR A 148 19.85 8.95 -7.23
N HIS A 149 19.20 8.41 -6.19
CA HIS A 149 19.87 7.91 -4.98
C HIS A 149 19.72 6.39 -4.90
N VAL A 150 20.84 5.70 -4.63
CA VAL A 150 20.91 4.24 -4.50
C VAL A 150 21.09 3.87 -3.04
N ILE A 151 20.33 2.90 -2.54
CA ILE A 151 20.49 2.37 -1.18
C ILE A 151 21.82 1.60 -1.12
N GLY A 152 22.58 1.81 -0.06
CA GLY A 152 23.85 1.14 0.21
C GLY A 152 24.98 2.11 0.54
N ASP A 153 26.21 1.58 0.61
CA ASP A 153 27.42 2.36 0.88
C ASP A 153 27.78 3.28 -0.29
N GLU A 154 28.67 4.25 -0.04
CA GLU A 154 29.19 5.15 -1.07
C GLU A 154 29.81 4.37 -2.23
N GLY A 155 29.36 4.63 -3.46
CA GLY A 155 29.80 3.92 -4.66
C GLY A 155 28.97 2.67 -5.01
N THR A 156 27.95 2.33 -4.25
CA THR A 156 26.99 1.27 -4.62
C THR A 156 26.33 1.60 -5.96
N LYS A 157 26.45 0.68 -6.92
CA LYS A 157 25.85 0.84 -8.24
C LYS A 157 24.37 0.42 -8.26
N PRO A 158 23.50 1.08 -9.05
CA PRO A 158 22.11 0.72 -9.17
C PRO A 158 21.93 -0.63 -9.88
N ILE A 159 21.05 -1.47 -9.35
CA ILE A 159 20.67 -2.76 -9.95
C ILE A 159 19.16 -2.87 -10.21
N GLY A 160 18.35 -1.96 -9.67
CA GLY A 160 16.91 -1.93 -9.87
C GLY A 160 16.26 -0.78 -9.14
N LEU A 161 14.91 -0.82 -9.09
CA LEU A 161 14.05 0.21 -8.50
C LEU A 161 13.25 -0.39 -7.35
N CYS A 162 13.28 0.21 -6.17
CA CYS A 162 12.30 -0.14 -5.14
C CYS A 162 11.00 0.66 -5.32
N GLY A 163 9.97 0.35 -4.54
CA GLY A 163 8.65 0.96 -4.69
C GLY A 163 8.66 2.48 -4.65
N SER A 164 9.41 3.11 -3.73
CA SER A 164 9.56 4.57 -3.68
C SER A 164 10.26 5.13 -4.92
N GLY A 165 11.30 4.44 -5.41
CA GLY A 165 12.00 4.81 -6.64
C GLY A 165 11.10 4.74 -7.88
N ILE A 166 10.23 3.73 -7.96
CA ILE A 166 9.24 3.61 -9.05
C ILE A 166 8.27 4.80 -9.04
N ILE A 167 7.74 5.15 -7.86
CA ILE A 167 6.88 6.33 -7.68
C ILE A 167 7.58 7.59 -8.16
N ASP A 168 8.82 7.79 -7.74
CA ASP A 168 9.61 8.97 -8.09
C ASP A 168 9.89 9.05 -9.59
N VAL A 169 10.29 7.94 -10.22
CA VAL A 169 10.56 7.87 -11.66
C VAL A 169 9.30 8.19 -12.48
N ILE A 170 8.16 7.55 -12.17
CA ILE A 170 6.91 7.79 -12.91
C ILE A 170 6.44 9.23 -12.72
N ALA A 171 6.50 9.77 -11.50
CA ALA A 171 6.16 11.17 -11.24
C ALA A 171 7.10 12.15 -11.98
N ALA A 172 8.40 11.84 -12.05
CA ALA A 172 9.37 12.66 -12.78
C ALA A 172 9.14 12.62 -14.30
N LEU A 173 8.89 11.45 -14.87
CA LEU A 173 8.55 11.27 -16.28
C LEU A 173 7.27 12.04 -16.66
N PHE A 174 6.25 11.99 -15.79
CA PHE A 174 4.99 12.67 -16.00
C PHE A 174 5.17 14.20 -15.93
N ARG A 175 5.83 14.74 -14.90
CA ARG A 175 6.11 16.19 -14.78
C ARG A 175 6.99 16.72 -15.92
N ALA A 176 7.96 15.92 -16.39
CA ALA A 176 8.81 16.29 -17.52
C ALA A 176 8.08 16.17 -18.87
N LYS A 177 6.78 15.83 -18.87
CA LYS A 177 5.97 15.61 -20.08
C LYS A 177 6.61 14.61 -21.06
N MET A 178 7.28 13.60 -20.50
CA MET A 178 7.89 12.51 -21.27
C MET A 178 6.90 11.39 -21.53
N VAL A 179 5.92 11.23 -20.64
CA VAL A 179 4.80 10.30 -20.79
C VAL A 179 3.48 11.05 -20.75
N ASN A 180 2.48 10.54 -21.48
CA ASN A 180 1.12 11.03 -21.42
C ASN A 180 0.36 10.47 -20.19
N PRO A 181 -0.90 10.91 -19.91
CA PRO A 181 -1.68 10.38 -18.79
C PRO A 181 -1.90 8.86 -18.78
N LYS A 182 -1.72 8.18 -19.92
CA LYS A 182 -1.77 6.72 -20.02
C LYS A 182 -0.41 6.03 -19.81
N GLY A 183 0.63 6.78 -19.43
CA GLY A 183 1.97 6.25 -19.23
C GLY A 183 2.71 5.89 -20.52
N LYS A 184 2.29 6.39 -21.69
CA LYS A 184 2.95 6.17 -22.99
C LYS A 184 3.94 7.28 -23.27
N PHE A 185 5.16 6.93 -23.73
CA PHE A 185 6.18 7.91 -24.10
C PHE A 185 5.72 8.76 -25.28
N ILE A 186 5.92 10.08 -25.17
CA ILE A 186 5.52 11.08 -26.17
C ILE A 186 6.70 11.98 -26.59
N ARG A 187 7.90 11.71 -26.05
CA ARG A 187 9.15 12.38 -26.42
C ARG A 187 10.17 11.35 -26.89
N GLU A 188 11.12 11.83 -27.67
CA GLU A 188 12.27 11.05 -28.14
C GLU A 188 13.55 11.59 -27.48
N GLY A 189 14.55 10.72 -27.27
CA GLY A 189 15.82 11.12 -26.70
C GLY A 189 16.77 9.95 -26.47
N LYS A 190 18.01 10.26 -26.09
CA LYS A 190 19.09 9.26 -25.91
C LYS A 190 18.71 8.14 -24.91
N ARG A 191 17.88 8.47 -23.88
CA ARG A 191 17.44 7.55 -22.83
C ARG A 191 16.11 6.89 -23.10
N ILE A 192 15.41 7.30 -24.17
CA ILE A 192 14.14 6.68 -24.59
C ILE A 192 14.44 5.69 -25.70
N ARG A 193 14.00 4.46 -25.52
CA ARG A 193 14.17 3.37 -26.50
C ARG A 193 12.81 2.80 -26.85
N HIS A 194 12.72 2.22 -28.03
CA HIS A 194 11.55 1.46 -28.45
C HIS A 194 11.97 0.05 -28.85
N ASP A 195 11.21 -0.93 -28.41
CA ASP A 195 11.41 -2.30 -28.83
C ASP A 195 10.89 -2.55 -30.26
N LYS A 196 11.04 -3.78 -30.74
CA LYS A 196 10.56 -4.19 -32.08
C LYS A 196 9.05 -4.09 -32.28
N TYR A 197 8.28 -3.93 -31.21
CA TYR A 197 6.83 -3.76 -31.21
C TYR A 197 6.40 -2.30 -30.99
N GLY A 198 7.37 -1.38 -30.86
CA GLY A 198 7.13 0.03 -30.60
C GLY A 198 6.82 0.37 -29.14
N MET A 199 7.06 -0.56 -28.20
CA MET A 199 6.91 -0.30 -26.78
C MET A 199 8.08 0.53 -26.27
N GLY A 200 7.78 1.66 -25.64
CA GLY A 200 8.78 2.58 -25.13
C GLY A 200 9.36 2.13 -23.77
N SER A 201 10.61 2.51 -23.53
CA SER A 201 11.28 2.43 -22.21
C SER A 201 12.15 3.65 -21.99
N TYR A 202 12.41 3.96 -20.71
CA TYR A 202 13.33 5.00 -20.28
C TYR A 202 14.48 4.39 -19.48
N VAL A 203 15.72 4.61 -19.95
CA VAL A 203 16.92 4.11 -19.30
C VAL A 203 17.35 5.07 -18.19
N ILE A 204 17.32 4.60 -16.94
CA ILE A 204 17.71 5.35 -15.75
C ILE A 204 19.23 5.25 -15.54
N ALA A 205 19.78 4.04 -15.64
CA ALA A 205 21.23 3.81 -15.61
C ALA A 205 21.61 2.85 -16.74
N PHE A 206 22.60 3.23 -17.55
CA PHE A 206 23.15 2.35 -18.58
C PHE A 206 23.96 1.20 -17.95
N GLU A 207 24.16 0.12 -18.67
CA GLU A 207 24.90 -1.07 -18.20
C GLU A 207 26.26 -0.72 -17.59
N GLU A 208 26.98 0.25 -18.16
CA GLU A 208 28.28 0.70 -17.66
C GLU A 208 28.19 1.39 -16.29
N GLU A 209 27.05 2.02 -16.01
CA GLU A 209 26.74 2.71 -14.74
C GLU A 209 26.11 1.74 -13.72
N ALA A 210 25.43 0.70 -14.21
CA ALA A 210 24.70 -0.26 -13.40
C ALA A 210 25.62 -1.26 -12.69
N GLY A 211 25.12 -1.84 -11.60
CA GLY A 211 25.72 -2.98 -10.89
C GLY A 211 25.29 -4.34 -11.45
N SER A 212 24.62 -4.36 -12.59
CA SER A 212 24.13 -5.54 -13.29
C SER A 212 24.63 -5.59 -14.72
N VAL A 213 24.44 -6.72 -15.41
CA VAL A 213 24.83 -6.92 -16.81
C VAL A 213 23.79 -6.36 -17.81
N ARG A 214 22.94 -5.45 -17.36
CA ARG A 214 21.90 -4.82 -18.17
C ARG A 214 21.58 -3.42 -17.65
N ASP A 215 21.00 -2.62 -18.52
CA ASP A 215 20.46 -1.31 -18.12
C ASP A 215 19.42 -1.44 -17.01
N VAL A 216 19.33 -0.42 -16.16
CA VAL A 216 18.20 -0.22 -15.26
C VAL A 216 17.23 0.71 -15.96
N GLU A 217 16.09 0.18 -16.36
CA GLU A 217 15.07 0.90 -17.13
C GLU A 217 13.67 0.69 -16.59
N ILE A 218 12.75 1.58 -16.97
CA ILE A 218 11.32 1.42 -16.76
C ILE A 218 10.62 1.41 -18.12
N THR A 219 9.78 0.40 -18.35
CA THR A 219 9.05 0.21 -19.60
C THR A 219 7.62 0.75 -19.50
N GLU A 220 6.96 0.97 -20.65
CA GLU A 220 5.53 1.30 -20.67
C GLU A 220 4.65 0.21 -20.04
N VAL A 221 5.10 -1.06 -20.05
CA VAL A 221 4.40 -2.16 -19.39
C VAL A 221 4.50 -2.02 -17.88
N ASP A 222 5.69 -1.67 -17.37
CA ASP A 222 5.90 -1.41 -15.95
C ASP A 222 5.04 -0.23 -15.47
N ILE A 223 5.01 0.84 -16.25
CA ILE A 223 4.19 2.02 -15.95
C ILE A 223 2.69 1.66 -15.93
N ASP A 224 2.21 0.85 -16.89
CA ASP A 224 0.81 0.40 -16.93
C ASP A 224 0.46 -0.47 -15.70
N ASN A 225 1.34 -1.42 -15.33
CA ASN A 225 1.17 -2.23 -14.12
C ASN A 225 1.09 -1.35 -12.87
N PHE A 226 1.96 -0.34 -12.78
CA PHE A 226 1.97 0.59 -11.67
C PHE A 226 0.74 1.50 -11.65
N ILE A 227 0.28 2.00 -12.81
CA ILE A 227 -0.96 2.79 -12.94
C ILE A 227 -2.17 1.99 -12.44
N ARG A 228 -2.25 0.69 -12.74
CA ARG A 228 -3.32 -0.18 -12.22
C ARG A 228 -3.24 -0.32 -10.70
N ALA A 229 -2.04 -0.52 -10.17
CA ALA A 229 -1.83 -0.65 -8.72
C ALA A 229 -2.26 0.63 -7.97
N LYS A 230 -1.81 1.81 -8.42
CA LYS A 230 -2.22 3.08 -7.79
C LYS A 230 -3.70 3.38 -8.03
N GLY A 231 -4.23 2.98 -9.19
CA GLY A 231 -5.65 3.10 -9.53
C GLY A 231 -6.54 2.30 -8.58
N ALA A 232 -6.12 1.10 -8.17
CA ALA A 232 -6.84 0.30 -7.19
C ALA A 232 -6.94 1.01 -5.83
N ILE A 233 -5.85 1.65 -5.36
CA ILE A 233 -5.87 2.39 -4.10
C ILE A 233 -6.77 3.62 -4.19
N PHE A 234 -6.59 4.46 -5.22
CA PHE A 234 -7.37 5.69 -5.33
C PHE A 234 -8.87 5.42 -5.55
N SER A 235 -9.20 4.42 -6.37
CA SER A 235 -10.61 4.02 -6.57
C SER A 235 -11.24 3.47 -5.31
N ALA A 236 -10.50 2.74 -4.47
CA ALA A 236 -11.00 2.28 -3.17
C ALA A 236 -11.31 3.46 -2.24
N ILE A 237 -10.43 4.46 -2.17
CA ILE A 237 -10.65 5.70 -1.40
C ILE A 237 -11.92 6.40 -1.91
N ARG A 238 -12.04 6.62 -3.21
CA ARG A 238 -13.19 7.28 -3.84
C ARG A 238 -14.49 6.52 -3.60
N THR A 239 -14.47 5.21 -3.80
CA THR A 239 -15.65 4.37 -3.61
C THR A 239 -16.13 4.40 -2.16
N MET A 240 -15.20 4.35 -1.20
CA MET A 240 -15.52 4.43 0.23
C MET A 240 -16.13 5.80 0.60
N LEU A 241 -15.55 6.89 0.10
CA LEU A 241 -16.10 8.24 0.31
C LEU A 241 -17.48 8.39 -0.34
N ASN A 242 -17.65 7.95 -1.58
CA ASN A 242 -18.95 7.99 -2.27
C ASN A 242 -20.01 7.15 -1.56
N TYR A 243 -19.64 5.99 -1.00
CA TYR A 243 -20.54 5.16 -0.20
C TYR A 243 -21.07 5.90 1.05
N LEU A 244 -20.25 6.80 1.60
CA LEU A 244 -20.59 7.62 2.77
C LEU A 244 -21.21 8.97 2.39
N ASP A 245 -21.44 9.26 1.10
CA ASP A 245 -21.84 10.57 0.59
C ASP A 245 -20.89 11.70 1.02
N MET A 246 -19.58 11.41 0.97
CA MET A 246 -18.49 12.31 1.39
C MET A 246 -17.58 12.67 0.23
N ASP A 247 -16.91 13.82 0.35
CA ASP A 247 -15.93 14.31 -0.60
C ASP A 247 -14.50 14.21 -0.04
N VAL A 248 -13.51 14.19 -0.94
CA VAL A 248 -12.06 14.14 -0.60
C VAL A 248 -11.66 15.30 0.34
N SER A 249 -12.28 16.48 0.21
CA SER A 249 -12.01 17.63 1.07
C SER A 249 -12.35 17.40 2.55
N MET A 250 -13.17 16.39 2.85
CA MET A 250 -13.52 16.00 4.21
C MET A 250 -12.43 15.18 4.91
N ILE A 251 -11.41 14.75 4.19
CA ILE A 251 -10.24 14.08 4.80
C ILE A 251 -9.39 15.11 5.52
N GLU A 252 -9.32 15.01 6.85
CA GLU A 252 -8.55 15.92 7.68
C GLU A 252 -7.15 15.39 7.97
N GLU A 253 -6.98 14.06 8.10
CA GLU A 253 -5.72 13.40 8.38
C GLU A 253 -5.58 12.11 7.57
N VAL A 254 -4.38 11.75 7.15
CA VAL A 254 -4.04 10.50 6.45
C VAL A 254 -2.89 9.79 7.14
N TYR A 255 -3.13 8.58 7.58
CA TYR A 255 -2.13 7.70 8.21
C TYR A 255 -1.72 6.63 7.23
N VAL A 256 -0.45 6.64 6.81
CA VAL A 256 0.10 5.65 5.87
C VAL A 256 0.98 4.67 6.63
N ALA A 257 0.67 3.39 6.51
CA ALA A 257 1.42 2.28 7.07
C ALA A 257 1.99 1.37 5.97
N GLY A 258 2.75 0.37 6.37
CA GLY A 258 3.37 -0.62 5.48
C GLY A 258 4.83 -0.35 5.19
N GLY A 259 5.53 -1.36 4.69
CA GLY A 259 6.98 -1.32 4.49
C GLY A 259 7.46 -0.30 3.47
N ILE A 260 6.62 0.09 2.54
CA ILE A 260 6.94 1.02 1.44
C ILE A 260 6.82 2.48 1.91
N GLY A 261 5.93 2.74 2.87
CA GLY A 261 5.54 4.10 3.26
C GLY A 261 6.69 4.99 3.74
N SER A 262 7.74 4.42 4.36
CA SER A 262 8.87 5.20 4.89
C SER A 262 9.70 5.92 3.82
N GLY A 263 9.69 5.41 2.60
CA GLY A 263 10.45 5.97 1.48
C GLY A 263 9.60 6.79 0.51
N ILE A 264 8.28 6.81 0.65
CA ILE A 264 7.39 7.47 -0.31
C ILE A 264 7.52 9.00 -0.21
N ASN A 265 7.80 9.62 -1.35
CA ASN A 265 7.62 11.06 -1.52
C ASN A 265 6.12 11.34 -1.73
N MET A 266 5.44 11.88 -0.71
CA MET A 266 3.99 12.13 -0.75
C MET A 266 3.58 13.07 -1.89
N LYS A 267 4.42 14.09 -2.20
CA LYS A 267 4.17 14.95 -3.36
C LYS A 267 4.15 14.16 -4.68
N ASN A 268 5.07 13.21 -4.83
CA ASN A 268 5.13 12.36 -6.02
C ASN A 268 3.95 11.38 -6.06
N ALA A 269 3.56 10.82 -4.92
CA ALA A 269 2.38 9.96 -4.82
C ALA A 269 1.07 10.68 -5.19
N VAL A 270 0.90 11.94 -4.78
CA VAL A 270 -0.20 12.82 -5.21
C VAL A 270 -0.09 13.13 -6.71
N THR A 271 1.13 13.49 -7.20
CA THR A 271 1.36 13.81 -8.63
C THR A 271 0.90 12.68 -9.57
N ILE A 272 1.09 11.44 -9.19
CA ILE A 272 0.66 10.29 -10.00
C ILE A 272 -0.80 9.86 -9.72
N GLY A 273 -1.48 10.52 -8.78
CA GLY A 273 -2.87 10.22 -8.42
C GLY A 273 -3.02 8.92 -7.61
N MET A 274 -2.02 8.57 -6.80
CA MET A 274 -2.10 7.45 -5.86
C MET A 274 -2.87 7.82 -4.60
N PHE A 275 -2.66 9.03 -4.10
CA PHE A 275 -3.30 9.59 -2.93
C PHE A 275 -4.10 10.84 -3.27
N PRO A 276 -5.11 11.21 -2.45
CA PRO A 276 -5.87 12.44 -2.61
C PRO A 276 -4.99 13.69 -2.62
N ASP A 277 -5.35 14.68 -3.42
CA ASP A 277 -4.68 15.98 -3.47
C ASP A 277 -5.15 16.87 -2.31
N ILE A 278 -4.54 16.65 -1.16
CA ILE A 278 -4.75 17.41 0.07
C ILE A 278 -3.40 17.95 0.58
N PRO A 279 -3.38 18.92 1.50
CA PRO A 279 -2.16 19.45 2.07
C PRO A 279 -1.22 18.38 2.59
N LEU A 280 0.07 18.44 2.21
CA LEU A 280 1.04 17.37 2.51
C LEU A 280 1.30 17.18 4.00
N GLU A 281 1.11 18.23 4.81
CA GLU A 281 1.21 18.17 6.28
C GLU A 281 0.17 17.28 6.95
N LYS A 282 -0.89 16.90 6.24
CA LYS A 282 -1.94 15.97 6.71
C LYS A 282 -1.54 14.50 6.58
N PHE A 283 -0.42 14.20 5.91
CA PHE A 283 0.06 12.84 5.74
C PHE A 283 1.06 12.44 6.83
N HIS A 284 0.78 11.34 7.52
CA HIS A 284 1.60 10.79 8.60
C HIS A 284 2.00 9.36 8.29
N TYR A 285 3.31 9.11 8.21
CA TYR A 285 3.81 7.74 8.11
C TYR A 285 3.95 7.13 9.51
N ILE A 286 3.32 5.99 9.76
CA ILE A 286 3.27 5.33 11.07
C ILE A 286 3.98 3.98 11.14
N GLY A 287 4.75 3.62 10.13
CA GLY A 287 5.57 2.40 10.12
C GLY A 287 4.77 1.13 9.94
N ASN A 288 5.28 0.03 10.50
CA ASN A 288 4.57 -1.26 10.54
C ASN A 288 3.51 -1.23 11.65
N SER A 289 2.33 -0.74 11.31
CA SER A 289 1.23 -0.56 12.27
C SER A 289 0.67 -1.90 12.77
N SER A 290 0.67 -2.94 11.94
CA SER A 290 0.27 -4.29 12.32
C SER A 290 1.15 -4.85 13.44
N LEU A 291 2.48 -4.77 13.30
CA LEU A 291 3.42 -5.19 14.34
C LEU A 291 3.30 -4.34 15.61
N THR A 292 3.19 -3.01 15.46
CA THR A 292 3.05 -2.10 16.58
C THR A 292 1.75 -2.35 17.35
N GLY A 293 0.65 -2.66 16.64
CA GLY A 293 -0.62 -3.04 17.24
C GLY A 293 -0.54 -4.38 18.00
N ALA A 294 0.08 -5.40 17.40
CA ALA A 294 0.33 -6.67 18.08
C ALA A 294 1.17 -6.48 19.35
N TYR A 295 2.23 -5.66 19.27
CA TYR A 295 3.05 -5.32 20.43
C TYR A 295 2.25 -4.58 21.52
N SER A 296 1.38 -3.67 21.14
CA SER A 296 0.50 -2.95 22.08
C SER A 296 -0.47 -3.89 22.78
N MET A 297 -1.07 -4.85 22.07
CA MET A 297 -1.94 -5.88 22.66
C MET A 297 -1.17 -6.81 23.59
N LEU A 298 0.09 -7.14 23.27
CA LEU A 298 0.94 -7.96 24.14
C LEU A 298 1.23 -7.29 25.48
N LEU A 299 1.42 -5.96 25.46
CA LEU A 299 1.81 -5.20 26.66
C LEU A 299 0.63 -4.73 27.50
N SER A 300 -0.59 -4.67 26.92
CA SER A 300 -1.74 -4.03 27.56
C SER A 300 -3.05 -4.74 27.25
N THR A 301 -3.69 -5.28 28.29
CA THR A 301 -5.05 -5.83 28.19
C THR A 301 -6.09 -4.76 27.83
N ALA A 302 -5.81 -3.49 28.10
CA ALA A 302 -6.66 -2.39 27.67
C ALA A 302 -6.55 -2.16 26.16
N ALA A 303 -5.34 -2.26 25.59
CA ALA A 303 -5.12 -2.20 24.13
C ALA A 303 -5.78 -3.40 23.42
N GLU A 304 -5.61 -4.61 23.95
CA GLU A 304 -6.29 -5.80 23.45
C GLU A 304 -7.82 -5.60 23.40
N LYS A 305 -8.44 -5.21 24.51
CA LYS A 305 -9.88 -4.95 24.59
C LYS A 305 -10.31 -3.87 23.59
N LYS A 306 -9.50 -2.80 23.47
CA LYS A 306 -9.79 -1.71 22.53
C LYS A 306 -9.75 -2.18 21.08
N THR A 307 -8.82 -3.04 20.69
CA THR A 307 -8.76 -3.61 19.34
C THR A 307 -10.04 -4.37 18.99
N TYR A 308 -10.57 -5.15 19.93
CA TYR A 308 -11.88 -5.82 19.75
C TYR A 308 -13.06 -4.85 19.66
N GLU A 309 -13.02 -3.72 20.39
CA GLU A 309 -14.04 -2.66 20.28
C GLU A 309 -13.95 -1.97 18.93
N VAL A 310 -12.75 -1.64 18.46
CA VAL A 310 -12.49 -1.05 17.14
C VAL A 310 -13.06 -1.95 16.05
N ALA A 311 -12.75 -3.24 16.07
CA ALA A 311 -13.26 -4.18 15.08
C ALA A 311 -14.79 -4.27 15.07
N ARG A 312 -15.45 -4.23 16.23
CA ARG A 312 -16.92 -4.27 16.30
C ARG A 312 -17.60 -2.99 15.78
N ASN A 313 -16.91 -1.85 15.86
CA ASN A 313 -17.42 -0.56 15.43
C ASN A 313 -17.03 -0.22 13.99
N MET A 314 -16.28 -1.09 13.32
CA MET A 314 -15.84 -0.91 11.96
C MET A 314 -16.74 -1.69 10.99
N THR A 315 -17.29 -0.99 10.00
CA THR A 315 -18.11 -1.58 8.95
C THR A 315 -17.21 -2.00 7.78
N TYR A 316 -17.32 -3.25 7.35
CA TYR A 316 -16.63 -3.73 6.15
C TYR A 316 -17.45 -3.41 4.90
N LEU A 317 -16.81 -2.75 3.94
CA LEU A 317 -17.34 -2.47 2.61
C LEU A 317 -16.64 -3.41 1.59
N GLU A 318 -17.41 -4.33 1.01
CA GLU A 318 -16.95 -5.17 -0.08
C GLU A 318 -17.03 -4.39 -1.39
N LEU A 319 -15.88 -3.93 -1.92
CA LEU A 319 -15.81 -3.07 -3.10
C LEU A 319 -16.42 -3.71 -4.35
N SER A 320 -16.28 -5.03 -4.51
CA SER A 320 -16.81 -5.78 -5.66
C SER A 320 -18.34 -5.72 -5.75
N THR A 321 -19.02 -5.43 -4.65
CA THR A 321 -20.50 -5.30 -4.59
C THR A 321 -20.99 -3.86 -4.87
N VAL A 322 -20.07 -2.88 -4.94
CA VAL A 322 -20.42 -1.49 -5.22
C VAL A 322 -20.51 -1.26 -6.72
N PRO A 323 -21.68 -0.93 -7.29
CA PRO A 323 -21.87 -0.85 -8.74
C PRO A 323 -20.94 0.12 -9.46
N THR A 324 -20.53 1.20 -8.80
CA THR A 324 -19.69 2.27 -9.36
C THR A 324 -18.19 2.02 -9.21
N TYR A 325 -17.76 0.95 -8.51
CA TYR A 325 -16.36 0.70 -8.22
C TYR A 325 -15.51 0.56 -9.49
N MET A 326 -16.01 -0.17 -10.50
CA MET A 326 -15.26 -0.38 -11.75
C MET A 326 -15.11 0.92 -12.55
N ASP A 327 -16.09 1.81 -12.52
CA ASP A 327 -16.00 3.10 -13.20
C ASP A 327 -14.95 3.99 -12.51
N GLU A 328 -14.94 4.03 -11.18
CA GLU A 328 -13.90 4.72 -10.39
C GLU A 328 -12.51 4.13 -10.65
N PHE A 329 -12.39 2.80 -10.75
CA PHE A 329 -11.11 2.15 -11.06
C PHE A 329 -10.59 2.53 -12.45
N VAL A 330 -11.43 2.47 -13.48
CA VAL A 330 -11.05 2.87 -14.84
C VAL A 330 -10.66 4.34 -14.89
N ALA A 331 -11.39 5.20 -14.19
CA ALA A 331 -11.08 6.63 -14.12
C ALA A 331 -9.73 6.89 -13.40
N ALA A 332 -9.40 6.10 -12.39
CA ALA A 332 -8.15 6.18 -11.65
C ALA A 332 -6.94 5.57 -12.39
N CYS A 333 -7.15 4.82 -13.48
CA CYS A 333 -6.06 4.26 -14.31
C CYS A 333 -5.45 5.27 -15.29
N PHE A 334 -5.23 6.51 -14.83
CA PHE A 334 -4.57 7.60 -15.54
C PHE A 334 -3.67 8.39 -14.59
N LEU A 335 -2.72 9.12 -15.12
CA LEU A 335 -1.86 10.04 -14.36
C LEU A 335 -2.39 11.47 -14.45
N PRO A 336 -2.80 12.14 -13.37
CA PRO A 336 -3.15 11.56 -12.06
C PRO A 336 -4.49 10.81 -12.10
N HIS A 337 -5.45 11.29 -12.88
CA HIS A 337 -6.82 10.80 -12.98
C HIS A 337 -7.48 11.30 -14.28
N THR A 338 -8.59 10.70 -14.73
CA THR A 338 -9.36 11.24 -15.88
C THR A 338 -9.98 12.60 -15.57
N ASP A 339 -10.44 12.79 -14.35
CA ASP A 339 -10.88 14.10 -13.84
C ASP A 339 -9.72 14.80 -13.14
N THR A 340 -9.03 15.68 -13.87
CA THR A 340 -7.88 16.43 -13.35
C THR A 340 -8.27 17.52 -12.35
N ALA A 341 -9.55 17.91 -12.28
CA ALA A 341 -10.03 18.88 -11.29
C ALA A 341 -9.91 18.36 -9.84
N MET A 342 -9.80 17.03 -9.67
CA MET A 342 -9.54 16.41 -8.37
C MET A 342 -8.08 16.55 -7.90
N PHE A 343 -7.18 17.03 -8.77
CA PHE A 343 -5.75 17.18 -8.51
C PHE A 343 -5.29 18.59 -8.87
N PRO A 344 -5.80 19.63 -8.18
CA PRO A 344 -5.52 21.02 -8.53
C PRO A 344 -4.05 21.44 -8.31
N SER A 345 -3.28 20.70 -7.49
CA SER A 345 -1.85 20.96 -7.28
C SER A 345 -0.96 20.32 -8.36
N VAL A 346 -1.51 19.50 -9.24
CA VAL A 346 -0.77 18.75 -10.27
C VAL A 346 -0.91 19.44 -11.62
N GLU A 347 0.22 19.86 -12.19
CA GLU A 347 0.28 20.39 -13.57
C GLU A 347 0.20 19.21 -14.57
N VAL A 348 -0.82 19.17 -15.40
CA VAL A 348 -1.08 18.14 -16.40
C VAL A 348 -0.72 18.63 -17.82
#